data_753138214ad4b08100d51ddb5c201a85
#
_entry.id   753138214ad4b08100d51ddb5c201a85
#
_cell.length_a   1.000
_cell.length_b   1.000
_cell.length_c   1.000
_cell.angle_alpha   90.00
_cell.angle_beta   90.00
_cell.angle_gamma   90.00
#
_symmetry.space_group_name_H-M   'P 1'
#
loop_
_entity.id
_entity.type
_entity.pdbx_description
1 polymer ?
#
loop_
_entity_poly.entity_id
_entity_poly.type
_entity_poly.pdbx_seq_one_letter_code
_entity_poly.pdbx_strand_id
1 'polypeptide(L)'
;DPLALADQVFLFKRTIREVAIRKNMYATFMAKPMQGEPGSAMHLHQSVVDMASGQNVFSNAQGEATEAFFHHIAGLQTYLPAAMPFLAPFVNSYRRLSRFSAAPINLEWGYDNRTCGLRVPQAHPQARRVENRLPGVDANPYLAFAASLGAGLLGMQQQLRPTEPLTGSGYSRPKKLPRHLDDAVEELLACTPLHDLLGHNFVKCYAAIKETEFEEFFEVISPWERRYLLL
;
A
#
# COMPACT_ATOMS: atom_id res chain seq x y z
N ASP A 1 5.80 6.92 16.40
CA ASP A 1 5.12 8.09 15.85
C ASP A 1 5.16 8.02 14.32
N PRO A 2 4.01 7.91 13.63
CA PRO A 2 3.97 7.76 12.18
C PRO A 2 4.43 9.02 11.42
N LEU A 3 4.22 10.22 11.97
CA LEU A 3 4.65 11.46 11.32
C LEU A 3 6.19 11.55 11.32
N ALA A 4 6.82 11.33 12.46
CA ALA A 4 8.28 11.33 12.56
C ALA A 4 8.92 10.24 11.67
N LEU A 5 8.27 9.07 11.54
CA LEU A 5 8.73 8.02 10.63
C LEU A 5 8.58 8.44 9.16
N ALA A 6 7.51 9.14 8.78
CA ALA A 6 7.34 9.66 7.43
C ALA A 6 8.42 10.69 7.08
N ASP A 7 8.77 11.59 8.02
CA ASP A 7 9.90 12.52 7.88
C ASP A 7 11.22 11.78 7.63
N GLN A 8 11.48 10.72 8.41
CA GLN A 8 12.69 9.91 8.24
C GLN A 8 12.74 9.23 6.87
N VAL A 9 11.62 8.67 6.38
CA VAL A 9 11.54 8.07 5.03
C VAL A 9 11.78 9.12 3.94
N PHE A 10 11.20 10.30 4.09
CA PHE A 10 11.40 11.42 3.16
C PHE A 10 12.88 11.82 3.10
N LEU A 11 13.50 12.06 4.25
CA LEU A 11 14.92 12.40 4.35
C LEU A 11 15.83 11.28 3.83
N PHE A 12 15.51 10.01 4.13
CA PHE A 12 16.24 8.87 3.61
C PHE A 12 16.26 8.86 2.07
N LYS A 13 15.11 8.98 1.43
CA LYS A 13 15.01 9.02 -0.04
C LYS A 13 15.81 10.18 -0.63
N ARG A 14 15.71 11.35 -0.03
CA ARG A 14 16.49 12.55 -0.44
C ARG A 14 17.98 12.31 -0.30
N THR A 15 18.43 11.85 0.87
CA THR A 15 19.85 11.61 1.15
C THR A 15 20.46 10.60 0.18
N ILE A 16 19.76 9.49 -0.11
CA ILE A 16 20.24 8.49 -1.07
C ILE A 16 20.44 9.11 -2.47
N ARG A 17 19.49 9.94 -2.94
CA ARG A 17 19.62 10.63 -4.24
C ARG A 17 20.82 11.57 -4.26
N GLU A 18 20.99 12.38 -3.22
CA GLU A 18 22.12 13.32 -3.10
C GLU A 18 23.48 12.60 -3.07
N VAL A 19 23.58 11.50 -2.31
CA VAL A 19 24.81 10.71 -2.25
C VAL A 19 25.12 10.05 -3.60
N ALA A 20 24.09 9.53 -4.29
CA ALA A 20 24.25 8.93 -5.62
C ALA A 20 24.82 9.95 -6.62
N ILE A 21 24.22 11.15 -6.68
CA ILE A 21 24.68 12.24 -7.57
C ILE A 21 26.16 12.56 -7.30
N ARG A 22 26.58 12.70 -6.03
CA ARG A 22 27.97 12.96 -5.65
C ARG A 22 28.94 11.83 -6.07
N LYS A 23 28.41 10.65 -6.36
CA LYS A 23 29.16 9.47 -6.83
C LYS A 23 29.01 9.23 -8.34
N ASN A 24 28.48 10.19 -9.09
CA ASN A 24 28.16 10.06 -10.52
C ASN A 24 27.24 8.88 -10.80
N MET A 25 26.27 8.62 -9.93
CA MET A 25 25.25 7.59 -10.04
C MET A 25 23.86 8.20 -9.92
N TYR A 26 22.86 7.49 -10.38
CA TYR A 26 21.46 7.81 -10.15
C TYR A 26 20.81 6.78 -9.22
N ALA A 27 20.11 7.26 -8.19
CA ALA A 27 19.25 6.43 -7.36
C ALA A 27 17.79 6.62 -7.80
N THR A 28 17.14 5.53 -8.16
CA THR A 28 15.71 5.53 -8.49
C THR A 28 14.90 4.89 -7.38
N PHE A 29 13.73 5.48 -7.11
CA PHE A 29 12.68 4.93 -6.25
C PHE A 29 11.43 4.58 -7.08
N MET A 30 11.60 4.21 -8.34
CA MET A 30 10.52 3.65 -9.15
C MET A 30 10.07 2.30 -8.56
N ALA A 31 8.76 2.06 -8.57
CA ALA A 31 8.22 0.78 -8.12
C ALA A 31 8.63 -0.40 -9.02
N LYS A 32 8.75 -0.16 -10.34
CA LYS A 32 9.18 -1.15 -11.34
C LYS A 32 10.16 -0.52 -12.34
N PRO A 33 11.46 -0.40 -12.01
CA PRO A 33 12.43 0.28 -12.86
C PRO A 33 12.85 -0.54 -14.09
N MET A 34 12.86 -1.88 -14.00
CA MET A 34 13.37 -2.75 -15.06
C MET A 34 12.36 -3.84 -15.42
N GLN A 35 12.23 -4.12 -16.72
CA GLN A 35 11.46 -5.24 -17.24
C GLN A 35 12.15 -6.57 -16.85
N GLY A 36 11.37 -7.57 -16.44
CA GLY A 36 11.91 -8.88 -16.05
C GLY A 36 12.43 -8.95 -14.60
N GLU A 37 12.87 -7.82 -14.01
CA GLU A 37 13.43 -7.79 -12.66
C GLU A 37 12.35 -7.56 -11.58
N PRO A 38 12.60 -7.90 -10.31
CA PRO A 38 11.72 -7.55 -9.21
C PRO A 38 11.48 -6.05 -9.09
N GLY A 39 10.31 -5.67 -8.54
CA GLY A 39 10.01 -4.28 -8.19
C GLY A 39 10.48 -3.94 -6.78
N SER A 40 10.38 -2.65 -6.44
CA SER A 40 10.72 -2.11 -5.12
C SER A 40 9.46 -1.72 -4.34
N ALA A 41 9.40 -2.10 -3.06
CA ALA A 41 8.28 -1.85 -2.17
C ALA A 41 8.70 -1.02 -0.96
N MET A 42 7.69 -0.40 -0.33
CA MET A 42 7.76 0.19 0.99
C MET A 42 6.71 -0.51 1.88
N HIS A 43 7.05 -1.69 2.42
CA HIS A 43 6.12 -2.41 3.27
C HIS A 43 5.89 -1.65 4.59
N LEU A 44 4.62 -1.49 4.97
CA LEU A 44 4.23 -0.80 6.19
C LEU A 44 3.86 -1.81 7.28
N HIS A 45 4.60 -1.81 8.38
CA HIS A 45 4.26 -2.57 9.57
C HIS A 45 3.49 -1.67 10.53
N GLN A 46 2.28 -2.08 10.90
CA GLN A 46 1.36 -1.29 11.73
C GLN A 46 0.96 -2.07 12.97
N SER A 47 1.03 -1.42 14.11
CA SER A 47 0.44 -1.86 15.38
C SER A 47 -0.21 -0.66 16.06
N VAL A 48 -1.16 -0.91 16.94
CA VAL A 48 -1.83 0.12 17.75
C VAL A 48 -1.45 -0.08 19.20
N VAL A 49 -1.06 0.99 19.86
CA VAL A 49 -0.64 0.99 21.26
C VAL A 49 -1.60 1.87 22.05
N ASP A 50 -2.10 1.37 23.17
CA ASP A 50 -2.86 2.15 24.11
C ASP A 50 -1.94 3.19 24.80
N MET A 51 -2.31 4.46 24.73
CA MET A 51 -1.48 5.56 25.18
C MET A 51 -1.26 5.59 26.70
N ALA A 52 -2.20 5.06 27.47
CA ALA A 52 -2.11 5.09 28.92
C ALA A 52 -1.28 3.94 29.48
N SER A 53 -1.44 2.73 28.92
CA SER A 53 -0.75 1.52 29.39
C SER A 53 0.53 1.18 28.64
N GLY A 54 0.72 1.73 27.42
CA GLY A 54 1.81 1.35 26.53
C GLY A 54 1.65 -0.05 25.93
N GLN A 55 0.51 -0.72 26.14
CA GLN A 55 0.28 -2.08 25.69
C GLN A 55 -0.20 -2.12 24.23
N ASN A 56 0.22 -3.15 23.51
CA ASN A 56 -0.26 -3.39 22.15
C ASN A 56 -1.74 -3.81 22.18
N VAL A 57 -2.60 -3.00 21.55
CA VAL A 57 -4.06 -3.23 21.49
C VAL A 57 -4.43 -4.50 20.71
N PHE A 58 -3.54 -4.99 19.85
CA PHE A 58 -3.75 -6.19 19.06
C PHE A 58 -3.56 -7.51 19.83
N SER A 59 -3.13 -7.45 21.10
CA SER A 59 -2.93 -8.62 21.96
C SER A 59 -3.58 -8.41 23.33
N ASN A 60 -4.24 -9.46 23.84
CA ASN A 60 -4.73 -9.47 25.22
C ASN A 60 -3.63 -9.92 26.21
N ALA A 61 -3.97 -9.94 27.51
CA ALA A 61 -3.05 -10.33 28.58
C ALA A 61 -2.56 -11.80 28.44
N GLN A 62 -3.30 -12.67 27.77
CA GLN A 62 -2.96 -14.06 27.52
C GLN A 62 -2.09 -14.22 26.26
N GLY A 63 -1.83 -13.11 25.54
CA GLY A 63 -1.06 -13.11 24.31
C GLY A 63 -1.87 -13.50 23.07
N GLU A 64 -3.20 -13.61 23.17
CA GLU A 64 -4.09 -13.92 22.05
C GLU A 64 -4.39 -12.65 21.24
N ALA A 65 -4.81 -12.85 19.97
CA ALA A 65 -5.27 -11.75 19.11
C ALA A 65 -6.62 -11.21 19.59
N THR A 66 -6.73 -9.89 19.64
CA THR A 66 -7.98 -9.21 20.03
C THR A 66 -8.92 -8.99 18.86
N GLU A 67 -10.21 -8.72 19.13
CA GLU A 67 -11.16 -8.30 18.09
C GLU A 67 -10.66 -7.02 17.37
N ALA A 68 -10.03 -6.09 18.08
CA ALA A 68 -9.45 -4.88 17.48
C ALA A 68 -8.41 -5.19 16.40
N PHE A 69 -7.60 -6.24 16.58
CA PHE A 69 -6.67 -6.72 15.57
C PHE A 69 -7.39 -7.21 14.30
N PHE A 70 -8.43 -8.00 14.47
CA PHE A 70 -9.22 -8.51 13.33
C PHE A 70 -9.99 -7.40 12.63
N HIS A 71 -10.59 -6.47 13.39
CA HIS A 71 -11.25 -5.30 12.83
C HIS A 71 -10.29 -4.43 12.02
N HIS A 72 -9.05 -4.24 12.49
CA HIS A 72 -8.02 -3.52 11.75
C HIS A 72 -7.69 -4.19 10.41
N ILE A 73 -7.48 -5.51 10.40
CA ILE A 73 -7.27 -6.28 9.16
C ILE A 73 -8.45 -6.12 8.20
N ALA A 74 -9.68 -6.24 8.72
CA ALA A 74 -10.89 -6.08 7.92
C ALA A 74 -11.00 -4.70 7.28
N GLY A 75 -10.65 -3.65 8.02
CA GLY A 75 -10.58 -2.29 7.51
C GLY A 75 -9.58 -2.15 6.36
N LEU A 76 -8.40 -2.74 6.51
CA LEU A 76 -7.40 -2.78 5.43
C LEU A 76 -7.95 -3.53 4.20
N GLN A 77 -8.61 -4.68 4.37
CA GLN A 77 -9.21 -5.42 3.26
C GLN A 77 -10.30 -4.63 2.53
N THR A 78 -11.08 -3.85 3.28
CA THR A 78 -12.23 -3.11 2.75
C THR A 78 -11.80 -1.83 2.03
N TYR A 79 -10.88 -1.06 2.60
CA TYR A 79 -10.61 0.30 2.15
C TYR A 79 -9.32 0.48 1.34
N LEU A 80 -8.37 -0.48 1.41
CA LEU A 80 -7.13 -0.34 0.63
C LEU A 80 -7.32 -0.39 -0.90
N PRO A 81 -8.31 -1.09 -1.49
CA PRO A 81 -8.53 -0.97 -2.94
C PRO A 81 -8.74 0.49 -3.35
N ALA A 82 -9.63 1.20 -2.68
CA ALA A 82 -9.89 2.62 -2.93
C ALA A 82 -8.72 3.55 -2.50
N ALA A 83 -7.86 3.11 -1.58
CA ALA A 83 -6.68 3.86 -1.16
C ALA A 83 -5.44 3.62 -2.06
N MET A 84 -5.56 2.77 -3.08
CA MET A 84 -4.44 2.43 -3.98
C MET A 84 -3.75 3.63 -4.61
N PRO A 85 -4.40 4.73 -5.00
CA PRO A 85 -3.70 5.90 -5.54
C PRO A 85 -2.66 6.50 -4.58
N PHE A 86 -2.81 6.33 -3.26
CA PHE A 86 -1.82 6.76 -2.26
C PHE A 86 -0.68 5.76 -2.06
N LEU A 87 -0.90 4.48 -2.40
CA LEU A 87 0.05 3.37 -2.21
C LEU A 87 0.82 3.03 -3.48
N ALA A 88 0.20 3.27 -4.62
CA ALA A 88 0.71 3.03 -5.97
C ALA A 88 0.37 4.26 -6.85
N PRO A 89 1.07 5.41 -6.65
CA PRO A 89 0.62 6.71 -7.14
C PRO A 89 0.90 6.99 -8.61
N PHE A 90 1.58 6.09 -9.33
CA PHE A 90 1.97 6.29 -10.72
C PHE A 90 1.58 5.10 -11.59
N VAL A 91 1.43 5.30 -12.89
CA VAL A 91 1.19 4.20 -13.85
C VAL A 91 2.25 3.09 -13.70
N ASN A 92 3.52 3.46 -13.49
CA ASN A 92 4.59 2.51 -13.24
C ASN A 92 4.37 1.64 -11.99
N SER A 93 3.73 2.17 -10.96
CA SER A 93 3.48 1.45 -9.69
C SER A 93 2.68 0.17 -9.90
N TYR A 94 1.69 0.20 -10.80
CA TYR A 94 0.82 -0.96 -11.11
C TYR A 94 1.55 -2.07 -11.86
N ARG A 95 2.67 -1.78 -12.54
CA ARG A 95 3.54 -2.78 -13.18
C ARG A 95 4.23 -3.68 -12.15
N ARG A 96 4.39 -3.21 -10.89
CA ARG A 96 4.91 -4.02 -9.79
C ARG A 96 3.87 -5.04 -9.31
N LEU A 97 2.58 -4.67 -9.29
CA LEU A 97 1.47 -5.47 -8.73
C LEU A 97 1.03 -6.56 -9.72
N SER A 98 1.92 -7.49 -10.02
CA SER A 98 1.71 -8.59 -10.96
C SER A 98 2.11 -9.94 -10.36
N ARG A 99 1.56 -11.04 -10.90
CA ARG A 99 1.86 -12.41 -10.45
C ARG A 99 3.34 -12.80 -10.57
N PHE A 100 4.10 -12.10 -11.39
CA PHE A 100 5.48 -12.43 -11.71
C PHE A 100 6.52 -11.56 -10.99
N SER A 101 6.09 -10.73 -10.04
CA SER A 101 6.93 -9.70 -9.42
C SER A 101 7.17 -9.88 -7.92
N ALA A 102 6.78 -11.01 -7.32
CA ALA A 102 6.78 -11.25 -5.88
C ALA A 102 5.98 -10.21 -5.04
N ALA A 103 5.19 -9.35 -5.72
CA ALA A 103 4.29 -8.40 -5.10
C ALA A 103 2.87 -8.98 -4.99
N PRO A 104 2.07 -8.51 -4.02
CA PRO A 104 0.71 -8.99 -3.87
C PRO A 104 -0.19 -8.54 -5.04
N ILE A 105 -1.20 -9.35 -5.34
CA ILE A 105 -2.21 -9.07 -6.37
C ILE A 105 -3.62 -8.95 -5.80
N ASN A 106 -3.77 -9.13 -4.49
CA ASN A 106 -5.03 -9.10 -3.75
C ASN A 106 -4.81 -8.64 -2.31
N LEU A 107 -5.87 -8.60 -1.53
CA LEU A 107 -5.91 -8.23 -0.12
C LEU A 107 -6.20 -9.44 0.80
N GLU A 108 -5.89 -10.64 0.33
CA GLU A 108 -5.88 -11.79 1.23
C GLU A 108 -4.89 -11.52 2.37
N TRP A 109 -5.17 -12.08 3.53
CA TRP A 109 -4.28 -11.99 4.67
C TRP A 109 -3.90 -13.37 5.19
N GLY A 110 -2.77 -13.48 5.86
CA GLY A 110 -2.33 -14.75 6.43
C GLY A 110 -1.11 -14.62 7.32
N TYR A 111 -0.94 -15.60 8.21
CA TYR A 111 0.22 -15.69 9.09
C TYR A 111 1.46 -16.07 8.29
N ASP A 112 2.50 -15.27 8.39
CA ASP A 112 3.77 -15.37 7.65
C ASP A 112 3.67 -15.60 6.14
N ASN A 113 2.51 -15.30 5.56
CA ASN A 113 2.23 -15.53 4.15
C ASN A 113 2.66 -14.34 3.29
N ARG A 114 3.83 -14.43 2.66
CA ARG A 114 4.39 -13.38 1.79
C ARG A 114 3.70 -13.25 0.43
N THR A 115 2.77 -14.14 0.09
CA THR A 115 1.99 -14.05 -1.15
C THR A 115 0.70 -13.25 -0.98
N CYS A 116 0.33 -12.91 0.27
CA CYS A 116 -0.81 -12.09 0.61
C CYS A 116 -0.46 -10.59 0.57
N GLY A 117 -1.46 -9.75 0.33
CA GLY A 117 -1.36 -8.29 0.46
C GLY A 117 -1.15 -7.84 1.90
N LEU A 118 -1.77 -8.56 2.82
CA LEU A 118 -1.64 -8.34 4.26
C LEU A 118 -1.00 -9.56 4.92
N ARG A 119 0.17 -9.37 5.49
CA ARG A 119 0.88 -10.44 6.21
C ARG A 119 0.87 -10.14 7.71
N VAL A 120 0.60 -11.14 8.51
CA VAL A 120 0.78 -11.10 9.96
C VAL A 120 2.08 -11.83 10.29
N PRO A 121 3.19 -11.11 10.56
CA PRO A 121 4.44 -11.76 10.93
C PRO A 121 4.31 -12.49 12.25
N GLN A 122 4.92 -13.68 12.36
CA GLN A 122 5.04 -14.37 13.63
C GLN A 122 5.93 -13.52 14.56
N ALA A 123 5.42 -13.19 15.75
CA ALA A 123 6.09 -12.31 16.67
C ALA A 123 5.59 -12.55 18.10
N HIS A 124 6.33 -12.05 19.09
CA HIS A 124 5.85 -11.94 20.47
C HIS A 124 4.55 -11.11 20.52
N PRO A 125 3.58 -11.42 21.41
CA PRO A 125 2.30 -10.70 21.49
C PRO A 125 2.42 -9.18 21.51
N GLN A 126 3.37 -8.61 22.25
CA GLN A 126 3.61 -7.17 22.28
C GLN A 126 4.13 -6.58 20.97
N ALA A 127 4.64 -7.41 20.07
CA ALA A 127 5.11 -7.03 18.73
C ALA A 127 4.13 -7.44 17.62
N ARG A 128 2.90 -7.84 17.98
CA ARG A 128 1.87 -8.20 17.01
C ARG A 128 1.55 -7.01 16.11
N ARG A 129 1.55 -7.25 14.82
CA ARG A 129 1.36 -6.21 13.81
C ARG A 129 0.84 -6.78 12.50
N VAL A 130 0.33 -5.92 11.67
CA VAL A 130 -0.02 -6.23 10.28
C VAL A 130 1.00 -5.58 9.35
N GLU A 131 1.53 -6.32 8.40
CA GLU A 131 2.36 -5.82 7.32
C GLU A 131 1.48 -5.59 6.08
N ASN A 132 1.27 -4.32 5.72
CA ASN A 132 0.69 -3.93 4.43
C ASN A 132 1.78 -3.95 3.36
N ARG A 133 1.66 -4.84 2.38
CA ARG A 133 2.67 -5.10 1.34
C ARG A 133 2.37 -4.41 0.01
N LEU A 134 1.27 -3.63 -0.05
CA LEU A 134 0.84 -2.94 -1.26
C LEU A 134 1.71 -1.74 -1.63
N PRO A 135 2.16 -0.88 -0.69
CA PRO A 135 2.84 0.34 -1.05
C PRO A 135 4.11 0.09 -1.86
N GLY A 136 4.25 0.82 -2.96
CA GLY A 136 5.49 0.94 -3.71
C GLY A 136 6.48 1.85 -2.98
N VAL A 137 7.77 1.69 -3.27
CA VAL A 137 8.80 2.59 -2.75
C VAL A 137 8.66 4.02 -3.29
N ASP A 138 7.92 4.20 -4.38
CA ASP A 138 7.58 5.47 -5.02
C ASP A 138 6.49 6.26 -4.30
N ALA A 139 5.70 5.60 -3.44
CA ALA A 139 4.65 6.25 -2.67
C ALA A 139 5.18 7.39 -1.78
N ASN A 140 4.36 8.43 -1.63
CA ASN A 140 4.57 9.47 -0.63
C ASN A 140 4.35 8.87 0.77
N PRO A 141 5.34 8.87 1.68
CA PRO A 141 5.22 8.20 2.97
C PRO A 141 4.09 8.78 3.83
N TYR A 142 3.87 10.09 3.81
CA TYR A 142 2.80 10.73 4.58
C TYR A 142 1.42 10.22 4.14
N LEU A 143 1.17 10.20 2.82
CA LEU A 143 -0.11 9.76 2.27
C LEU A 143 -0.31 8.25 2.42
N ALA A 144 0.74 7.45 2.18
CA ALA A 144 0.68 6.01 2.34
C ALA A 144 0.40 5.60 3.80
N PHE A 145 1.01 6.30 4.77
CA PHE A 145 0.77 6.04 6.19
C PHE A 145 -0.63 6.47 6.59
N ALA A 146 -1.06 7.70 6.21
CA ALA A 146 -2.40 8.18 6.51
C ALA A 146 -3.48 7.25 5.95
N ALA A 147 -3.37 6.85 4.69
CA ALA A 147 -4.32 5.95 4.04
C ALA A 147 -4.36 4.56 4.69
N SER A 148 -3.19 3.99 5.00
CA SER A 148 -3.09 2.65 5.58
C SER A 148 -3.59 2.61 7.04
N LEU A 149 -3.18 3.57 7.87
CA LEU A 149 -3.64 3.70 9.26
C LEU A 149 -5.14 4.02 9.31
N GLY A 150 -5.58 4.92 8.44
CA GLY A 150 -6.98 5.31 8.32
C GLY A 150 -7.90 4.16 7.93
N ALA A 151 -7.49 3.36 6.95
CA ALA A 151 -8.23 2.15 6.59
C ALA A 151 -8.40 1.18 7.77
N GLY A 152 -7.34 0.94 8.52
CA GLY A 152 -7.40 0.12 9.73
C GLY A 152 -8.28 0.72 10.82
N LEU A 153 -8.21 2.05 11.02
CA LEU A 153 -9.05 2.77 11.99
C LEU A 153 -10.54 2.65 11.64
N LEU A 154 -10.91 2.86 10.38
CA LEU A 154 -12.29 2.69 9.92
C LEU A 154 -12.81 1.28 10.18
N GLY A 155 -11.98 0.26 9.95
CA GLY A 155 -12.34 -1.12 10.28
C GLY A 155 -12.60 -1.34 11.77
N MET A 156 -11.78 -0.74 12.64
CA MET A 156 -11.96 -0.81 14.10
C MET A 156 -13.22 -0.06 14.54
N GLN A 157 -13.49 1.13 14.01
CA GLN A 157 -14.68 1.92 14.34
C GLN A 157 -15.97 1.24 13.92
N GLN A 158 -15.97 0.60 12.74
CA GLN A 158 -17.11 -0.09 12.18
C GLN A 158 -17.24 -1.56 12.62
N GLN A 159 -16.27 -2.05 13.41
CA GLN A 159 -16.21 -3.42 13.89
C GLN A 159 -16.31 -4.46 12.75
N LEU A 160 -15.65 -4.18 11.63
CA LEU A 160 -15.64 -5.06 10.46
C LEU A 160 -14.97 -6.40 10.78
N ARG A 161 -15.35 -7.45 10.05
CA ARG A 161 -14.74 -8.77 10.18
C ARG A 161 -13.95 -9.12 8.94
N PRO A 162 -12.70 -9.59 9.09
CA PRO A 162 -11.89 -10.00 7.96
C PRO A 162 -12.38 -11.35 7.39
N THR A 163 -11.89 -11.68 6.20
CA THR A 163 -11.96 -13.04 5.68
C THR A 163 -11.16 -14.00 6.55
N GLU A 164 -11.33 -15.31 6.35
CA GLU A 164 -10.46 -16.30 7.00
C GLU A 164 -8.99 -16.13 6.52
N PRO A 165 -8.00 -16.40 7.41
CA PRO A 165 -6.61 -16.33 7.04
C PRO A 165 -6.25 -17.34 5.95
N LEU A 166 -5.56 -16.90 4.92
CA LEU A 166 -5.16 -17.76 3.81
C LEU A 166 -3.92 -18.59 4.19
N THR A 167 -4.04 -19.90 4.12
CA THR A 167 -2.93 -20.86 4.35
C THR A 167 -2.20 -21.25 3.08
N GLY A 168 -2.77 -21.00 1.90
CA GLY A 168 -2.18 -21.31 0.60
C GLY A 168 -1.56 -20.10 -0.09
N SER A 169 -1.25 -20.23 -1.37
CA SER A 169 -0.70 -19.14 -2.17
C SER A 169 -1.76 -18.07 -2.51
N GLY A 170 -1.48 -16.82 -2.19
CA GLY A 170 -2.30 -15.67 -2.60
C GLY A 170 -2.38 -15.52 -4.12
N TYR A 171 -1.37 -16.00 -4.85
CA TYR A 171 -1.35 -15.94 -6.32
C TYR A 171 -2.37 -16.88 -6.98
N SER A 172 -2.89 -17.88 -6.27
CA SER A 172 -3.99 -18.74 -6.75
C SER A 172 -5.35 -18.04 -6.65
N ARG A 173 -5.44 -16.95 -5.91
CA ARG A 173 -6.67 -16.18 -5.75
C ARG A 173 -6.85 -15.17 -6.88
N PRO A 174 -8.09 -14.76 -7.19
CA PRO A 174 -8.34 -13.68 -8.14
C PRO A 174 -7.62 -12.40 -7.78
N LYS A 175 -7.22 -11.62 -8.79
CA LYS A 175 -6.76 -10.25 -8.58
C LYS A 175 -7.95 -9.38 -8.18
N LYS A 176 -7.85 -8.73 -7.01
CA LYS A 176 -8.88 -7.85 -6.45
C LYS A 176 -8.41 -6.39 -6.33
N LEU A 177 -7.18 -6.11 -6.72
CA LEU A 177 -6.65 -4.74 -6.75
C LEU A 177 -6.92 -4.10 -8.10
N PRO A 178 -7.12 -2.78 -8.18
CA PRO A 178 -7.16 -2.05 -9.43
C PRO A 178 -5.96 -2.41 -10.32
N ARG A 179 -6.18 -2.46 -11.62
CA ARG A 179 -5.11 -2.83 -12.57
C ARG A 179 -4.33 -1.64 -13.06
N HIS A 180 -4.97 -0.49 -13.09
CA HIS A 180 -4.44 0.76 -13.62
C HIS A 180 -4.68 1.90 -12.64
N LEU A 181 -4.03 3.02 -12.87
CA LEU A 181 -4.15 4.20 -12.01
C LEU A 181 -5.55 4.81 -12.10
N ASP A 182 -6.14 4.86 -13.28
CA ASP A 182 -7.50 5.35 -13.54
C ASP A 182 -8.55 4.53 -12.77
N ASP A 183 -8.52 3.18 -12.90
CA ASP A 183 -9.40 2.29 -12.12
C ASP A 183 -9.33 2.61 -10.61
N ALA A 184 -8.11 2.85 -10.11
CA ALA A 184 -7.90 3.12 -8.70
C ALA A 184 -8.38 4.51 -8.27
N VAL A 185 -8.27 5.50 -9.14
CA VAL A 185 -8.80 6.85 -8.89
C VAL A 185 -10.33 6.83 -8.87
N GLU A 186 -10.97 6.08 -9.76
CA GLU A 186 -12.44 5.89 -9.74
C GLU A 186 -12.89 5.24 -8.42
N GLU A 187 -12.19 4.19 -7.96
CA GLU A 187 -12.51 3.56 -6.67
C GLU A 187 -12.31 4.53 -5.49
N LEU A 188 -11.28 5.38 -5.52
CA LEU A 188 -11.04 6.40 -4.50
C LEU A 188 -12.19 7.41 -4.48
N LEU A 189 -12.59 7.94 -5.64
CA LEU A 189 -13.67 8.93 -5.76
C LEU A 189 -15.02 8.38 -5.30
N ALA A 190 -15.27 7.08 -5.45
CA ALA A 190 -16.48 6.41 -4.98
C ALA A 190 -16.48 6.09 -3.48
N CYS A 191 -15.35 6.19 -2.79
CA CYS A 191 -15.19 5.75 -1.39
C CYS A 191 -15.45 6.89 -0.39
N THR A 192 -16.70 7.20 -0.09
CA THR A 192 -17.08 8.24 0.88
C THR A 192 -16.35 8.13 2.24
N PRO A 193 -16.18 6.95 2.87
CA PRO A 193 -15.47 6.87 4.16
C PRO A 193 -14.02 7.37 4.12
N LEU A 194 -13.31 7.21 2.99
CA LEU A 194 -11.98 7.78 2.83
C LEU A 194 -12.03 9.30 2.60
N HIS A 195 -13.06 9.80 1.93
CA HIS A 195 -13.27 11.26 1.79
C HIS A 195 -13.52 11.92 3.15
N ASP A 196 -14.37 11.32 3.98
CA ASP A 196 -14.68 11.82 5.33
C ASP A 196 -13.42 11.83 6.22
N LEU A 197 -12.58 10.80 6.09
CA LEU A 197 -11.35 10.66 6.86
C LEU A 197 -10.24 11.61 6.42
N LEU A 198 -10.00 11.72 5.10
CA LEU A 198 -8.85 12.44 4.53
C LEU A 198 -9.20 13.88 4.12
N GLY A 199 -10.49 14.20 4.06
CA GLY A 199 -11.01 15.49 3.61
C GLY A 199 -11.42 15.49 2.14
N HIS A 200 -12.70 15.81 1.88
CA HIS A 200 -13.30 15.78 0.55
C HIS A 200 -12.53 16.61 -0.49
N ASN A 201 -12.12 17.82 -0.12
CA ASN A 201 -11.38 18.69 -1.04
C ASN A 201 -10.00 18.14 -1.37
N PHE A 202 -9.31 17.59 -0.37
CA PHE A 202 -8.01 16.95 -0.58
C PHE A 202 -8.11 15.78 -1.55
N VAL A 203 -9.07 14.87 -1.33
CA VAL A 203 -9.25 13.69 -2.20
C VAL A 203 -9.58 14.11 -3.63
N LYS A 204 -10.50 15.09 -3.83
CA LYS A 204 -10.85 15.63 -5.16
C LYS A 204 -9.64 16.24 -5.87
N CYS A 205 -8.88 17.09 -5.19
CA CYS A 205 -7.69 17.70 -5.77
C CYS A 205 -6.62 16.64 -6.12
N TYR A 206 -6.42 15.66 -5.24
CA TYR A 206 -5.47 14.59 -5.49
C TYR A 206 -5.90 13.72 -6.68
N ALA A 207 -7.17 13.34 -6.76
CA ALA A 207 -7.73 12.58 -7.87
C ALA A 207 -7.54 13.31 -9.20
N ALA A 208 -7.91 14.60 -9.28
CA ALA A 208 -7.75 15.40 -10.49
C ALA A 208 -6.28 15.47 -10.98
N ILE A 209 -5.32 15.57 -10.05
CA ILE A 209 -3.89 15.51 -10.41
C ILE A 209 -3.55 14.14 -11.01
N LYS A 210 -4.06 13.05 -10.42
CA LYS A 210 -3.76 11.69 -10.90
C LYS A 210 -4.42 11.36 -12.23
N GLU A 211 -5.62 11.88 -12.48
CA GLU A 211 -6.29 11.81 -13.78
C GLU A 211 -5.45 12.52 -14.85
N THR A 212 -5.02 13.75 -14.60
CA THR A 212 -4.14 14.48 -15.53
C THR A 212 -2.83 13.75 -15.82
N GLU A 213 -2.16 13.23 -14.78
CA GLU A 213 -0.92 12.44 -14.94
C GLU A 213 -1.16 11.16 -15.77
N PHE A 214 -2.33 10.54 -15.63
CA PHE A 214 -2.70 9.35 -16.41
C PHE A 214 -2.97 9.71 -17.88
N GLU A 215 -3.71 10.79 -18.15
CA GLU A 215 -3.99 11.29 -19.48
C GLU A 215 -2.71 11.65 -20.23
N GLU A 216 -1.80 12.41 -19.59
CA GLU A 216 -0.48 12.73 -20.16
C GLU A 216 0.34 11.48 -20.50
N PHE A 217 0.30 10.47 -19.62
CA PHE A 217 0.97 9.20 -19.89
C PHE A 217 0.34 8.46 -21.07
N PHE A 218 -1.00 8.50 -21.21
CA PHE A 218 -1.72 7.79 -22.25
C PHE A 218 -1.48 8.38 -23.64
N GLU A 219 -1.13 9.66 -23.75
CA GLU A 219 -0.71 10.28 -25.00
C GLU A 219 0.66 9.79 -25.52
N VAL A 220 1.45 9.16 -24.67
CA VAL A 220 2.81 8.71 -25.04
C VAL A 220 2.75 7.42 -25.85
N ILE A 221 3.06 7.50 -27.15
CA ILE A 221 3.23 6.31 -28.01
C ILE A 221 4.59 5.66 -27.72
N SER A 222 4.55 4.49 -27.12
CA SER A 222 5.75 3.79 -26.67
C SER A 222 6.56 3.19 -27.84
N PRO A 223 7.90 2.99 -27.68
CA PRO A 223 8.70 2.25 -28.66
C PRO A 223 8.21 0.81 -28.87
N TRP A 224 7.58 0.21 -27.84
CA TRP A 224 7.01 -1.13 -27.93
C TRP A 224 5.81 -1.18 -28.87
N GLU A 225 4.88 -0.21 -28.78
CA GLU A 225 3.72 -0.10 -29.66
C GLU A 225 4.14 0.06 -31.11
N ARG A 226 5.08 0.99 -31.37
CA ARG A 226 5.64 1.19 -32.72
C ARG A 226 6.26 -0.08 -33.28
N ARG A 227 7.06 -0.79 -32.47
CA ARG A 227 7.73 -2.02 -32.91
C ARG A 227 6.73 -3.16 -33.14
N TYR A 228 5.70 -3.26 -32.29
CA TYR A 228 4.73 -4.36 -32.33
C TYR A 228 3.67 -4.18 -33.41
N LEU A 229 3.26 -2.94 -33.69
CA LEU A 229 2.19 -2.63 -34.64
C LEU A 229 2.69 -2.31 -36.04
N LEU A 230 4.01 -2.11 -36.26
CA LEU A 230 4.61 -1.89 -37.57
C LEU A 230 5.00 -3.19 -38.28
N LEU A 231 4.70 -4.33 -37.67
CA LEU A 231 4.83 -5.65 -38.29
C LEU A 231 3.51 -6.07 -38.90
#